data_cccf00e2db10c395547071b3f53077e3
#
_entry.id   cccf00e2db10c395547071b3f53077e3
#
_cell.length_a   1.000
_cell.length_b   1.000
_cell.length_c   1.000
_cell.angle_alpha   90.00
_cell.angle_beta   90.00
_cell.angle_gamma   90.00
#
_symmetry.space_group_name_H-M   'P 1'
#
loop_
_entity.id
_entity.type
_entity.pdbx_description
1 polymer ?
#
loop_
_entity_poly.entity_id
_entity_poly.type
_entity_poly.pdbx_seq_one_letter_code
_entity_poly.pdbx_strand_id
1 'polypeptide(L)'
;IVSSACHGAEGFCGSGVQVFAAHDAEWRAKARDAGVAVLYIHALNPHGFSWLRRVTHENVDLNRNFQDFSQPLPVNEAYAELHPLLLPPEWPPTADNEAAVQ
;
A
#
# COMPACT_ATOMS: atom_id res chain seq x y z
N ILE A 1 -6.27 -17.53 0.65
CA ILE A 1 -5.64 -16.39 -0.06
C ILE A 1 -4.33 -16.07 0.64
N VAL A 2 -3.27 -15.85 -0.12
CA VAL A 2 -1.95 -15.42 0.35
C VAL A 2 -1.59 -14.13 -0.39
N SER A 3 -1.45 -13.02 0.33
CA SER A 3 -1.13 -11.73 -0.27
C SER A 3 0.23 -11.21 0.22
N SER A 4 0.86 -10.37 -0.58
CA SER A 4 2.11 -9.69 -0.22
C SER A 4 2.09 -8.22 -0.62
N ALA A 5 3.03 -7.45 -0.10
CA ALA A 5 3.28 -6.06 -0.47
C ALA A 5 2.06 -5.14 -0.33
N CYS A 6 1.36 -5.19 0.81
CA CYS A 6 0.44 -4.13 1.20
C CYS A 6 1.21 -2.81 1.38
N HIS A 7 2.34 -2.86 2.11
CA HIS A 7 3.40 -1.86 1.99
C HIS A 7 4.43 -2.38 0.97
N GLY A 8 4.69 -1.60 -0.06
CA GLY A 8 5.49 -2.08 -1.18
C GLY A 8 6.93 -2.41 -0.81
N ALA A 9 7.62 -1.51 -0.10
CA ALA A 9 9.03 -1.71 0.29
C ALA A 9 9.22 -2.92 1.22
N GLU A 10 8.22 -3.28 2.01
CA GLU A 10 8.23 -4.43 2.93
C GLU A 10 7.85 -5.74 2.23
N GLY A 11 7.42 -5.67 0.96
CA GLY A 11 6.82 -6.77 0.22
C GLY A 11 7.78 -7.87 -0.22
N PHE A 12 9.08 -7.65 -0.20
CA PHE A 12 10.06 -8.60 -0.74
C PHE A 12 10.08 -9.93 0.02
N CYS A 13 9.94 -9.89 1.34
CA CYS A 13 9.85 -11.09 2.15
C CYS A 13 8.62 -11.93 1.75
N GLY A 14 7.45 -11.29 1.71
CA GLY A 14 6.20 -11.96 1.30
C GLY A 14 6.24 -12.48 -0.14
N SER A 15 6.85 -11.70 -1.05
CA SER A 15 7.11 -12.12 -2.43
C SER A 15 7.96 -13.38 -2.48
N GLY A 16 9.06 -13.42 -1.74
CA GLY A 16 9.93 -14.60 -1.65
C GLY A 16 9.20 -15.84 -1.15
N VAL A 17 8.35 -15.70 -0.13
CA VAL A 17 7.51 -16.79 0.38
C VAL A 17 6.52 -17.27 -0.67
N GLN A 18 5.87 -16.37 -1.41
CA GLN A 18 4.92 -16.75 -2.48
C GLN A 18 5.61 -17.47 -3.62
N VAL A 19 6.78 -16.99 -4.06
CA VAL A 19 7.58 -17.63 -5.10
C VAL A 19 8.01 -19.02 -4.66
N PHE A 20 8.54 -19.15 -3.43
CA PHE A 20 8.89 -20.45 -2.88
C PHE A 20 7.69 -21.40 -2.86
N ALA A 21 6.56 -21.00 -2.30
CA ALA A 21 5.37 -21.84 -2.21
C ALA A 21 4.82 -22.25 -3.58
N ALA A 22 4.89 -21.36 -4.58
CA ALA A 22 4.47 -21.66 -5.94
C ALA A 22 5.34 -22.74 -6.62
N HIS A 23 6.61 -22.84 -6.26
CA HIS A 23 7.53 -23.85 -6.77
C HIS A 23 7.64 -25.12 -5.91
N ASP A 24 7.23 -25.05 -4.64
CA ASP A 24 7.29 -26.19 -3.72
C ASP A 24 6.26 -27.26 -4.09
N ALA A 25 6.76 -28.43 -4.51
CA ALA A 25 5.91 -29.55 -4.92
C ALA A 25 5.15 -30.17 -3.73
N GLU A 26 5.74 -30.19 -2.54
CA GLU A 26 5.12 -30.74 -1.34
C GLU A 26 3.97 -29.85 -0.87
N TRP A 27 4.18 -28.53 -0.85
CA TRP A 27 3.13 -27.56 -0.53
C TRP A 27 1.93 -27.70 -1.48
N ARG A 28 2.20 -27.75 -2.79
CA ARG A 28 1.15 -27.89 -3.81
C ARG A 28 0.41 -29.23 -3.69
N ALA A 29 1.11 -30.30 -3.38
CA ALA A 29 0.49 -31.60 -3.14
C ALA A 29 -0.43 -31.57 -1.91
N LYS A 30 0.04 -31.00 -0.80
CA LYS A 30 -0.79 -30.84 0.42
C LYS A 30 -2.06 -30.04 0.17
N ALA A 31 -1.96 -28.92 -0.55
CA ALA A 31 -3.12 -28.11 -0.89
C ALA A 31 -4.13 -28.88 -1.75
N ARG A 32 -3.64 -29.56 -2.79
CA ARG A 32 -4.48 -30.40 -3.67
C ARG A 32 -5.15 -31.52 -2.90
N ASP A 33 -4.42 -32.26 -2.08
CA ASP A 33 -4.92 -33.42 -1.34
C ASP A 33 -5.93 -33.03 -0.27
N ALA A 34 -5.79 -31.77 0.26
CA ALA A 34 -6.78 -31.15 1.14
C ALA A 34 -7.99 -30.55 0.40
N GLY A 35 -8.03 -30.57 -0.93
CA GLY A 35 -9.08 -29.93 -1.73
C GLY A 35 -9.10 -28.39 -1.62
N VAL A 36 -7.97 -27.76 -1.32
CA VAL A 36 -7.85 -26.31 -1.11
C VAL A 36 -7.28 -25.64 -2.35
N ALA A 37 -8.03 -24.67 -2.91
CA ALA A 37 -7.50 -23.74 -3.91
C ALA A 37 -6.71 -22.63 -3.23
N VAL A 38 -5.51 -22.32 -3.72
CA VAL A 38 -4.67 -21.23 -3.21
C VAL A 38 -4.63 -20.09 -4.21
N LEU A 39 -5.08 -18.91 -3.79
CA LEU A 39 -4.96 -17.68 -4.56
C LEU A 39 -3.77 -16.87 -4.00
N TYR A 40 -2.80 -16.60 -4.84
CA TYR A 40 -1.68 -15.69 -4.54
C TYR A 40 -1.95 -14.32 -5.14
N ILE A 41 -1.86 -13.27 -4.32
CA ILE A 41 -1.94 -11.88 -4.77
C ILE A 41 -0.56 -11.24 -4.59
N HIS A 42 0.15 -11.09 -5.68
CA HIS A 42 1.48 -10.49 -5.74
C HIS A 42 1.43 -9.26 -6.64
N ALA A 43 1.51 -8.08 -6.21
CA ALA A 43 1.55 -7.49 -4.89
C ALA A 43 0.31 -6.60 -4.75
N LEU A 44 -0.21 -6.40 -3.52
CA LEU A 44 -1.38 -5.53 -3.29
C LEU A 44 -1.09 -4.08 -3.70
N ASN A 45 0.11 -3.61 -3.45
CA ASN A 45 0.62 -2.29 -3.87
C ASN A 45 1.77 -2.47 -4.88
N PRO A 46 1.47 -2.69 -6.17
CA PRO A 46 2.50 -2.93 -7.18
C PRO A 46 3.39 -1.70 -7.43
N HIS A 47 2.84 -0.48 -7.30
CA HIS A 47 3.62 0.74 -7.39
C HIS A 47 4.67 0.81 -6.27
N GLY A 48 4.23 0.67 -5.02
CA GLY A 48 5.15 0.71 -3.89
C GLY A 48 6.20 -0.40 -3.95
N PHE A 49 5.82 -1.60 -4.42
CA PHE A 49 6.77 -2.71 -4.62
C PHE A 49 7.85 -2.36 -5.64
N SER A 50 7.46 -1.79 -6.80
CA SER A 50 8.39 -1.43 -7.87
C SER A 50 9.29 -0.25 -7.50
N TRP A 51 8.77 0.72 -6.75
CA TRP A 51 9.46 1.97 -6.44
C TRP A 51 10.03 2.03 -5.02
N LEU A 52 10.03 0.91 -4.31
CA LEU A 52 10.50 0.80 -2.92
C LEU A 52 9.82 1.80 -1.98
N ARG A 53 8.52 1.99 -2.18
CA ARG A 53 7.70 2.92 -1.38
C ARG A 53 6.72 2.18 -0.50
N ARG A 54 6.43 2.77 0.66
CA ARG A 54 5.41 2.25 1.57
C ARG A 54 4.01 2.39 0.98
N VAL A 55 3.74 3.52 0.38
CA VAL A 55 2.42 3.98 -0.10
C VAL A 55 2.20 3.71 -1.59
N THR A 56 0.97 3.89 -2.06
CA THR A 56 0.60 3.83 -3.48
C THR A 56 1.14 5.04 -4.26
N HIS A 57 0.89 5.10 -5.57
CA HIS A 57 1.25 6.26 -6.39
C HIS A 57 0.51 7.54 -5.98
N GLU A 58 -0.67 7.41 -5.39
CA GLU A 58 -1.47 8.50 -4.84
C GLU A 58 -1.10 8.84 -3.38
N ASN A 59 0.02 8.33 -2.89
CA ASN A 59 0.49 8.50 -1.51
C ASN A 59 -0.44 7.92 -0.42
N VAL A 60 -1.24 6.91 -0.76
CA VAL A 60 -2.16 6.24 0.17
C VAL A 60 -1.48 5.07 0.86
N ASP A 61 -1.52 5.02 2.19
CA ASP A 61 -1.16 3.84 2.98
C ASP A 61 -2.37 2.89 3.05
N LEU A 62 -2.33 1.81 2.28
CA LEU A 62 -3.42 0.85 2.20
C LEU A 62 -3.75 0.24 3.58
N ASN A 63 -2.73 0.03 4.42
CA ASN A 63 -2.92 -0.56 5.74
C ASN A 63 -3.44 0.43 6.80
N ARG A 64 -3.69 1.69 6.44
CA ARG A 64 -4.32 2.70 7.29
C ARG A 64 -5.71 3.10 6.81
N ASN A 65 -6.16 2.52 5.69
CA ASN A 65 -7.42 2.88 5.02
C ASN A 65 -8.45 1.74 5.01
N PHE A 66 -8.32 0.75 5.89
CA PHE A 66 -9.36 -0.26 6.09
C PHE A 66 -10.51 0.35 6.90
N GLN A 67 -11.70 0.38 6.31
CA GLN A 67 -12.89 0.94 6.91
C GLN A 67 -14.14 0.30 6.29
N ASP A 68 -15.30 0.60 6.83
CA ASP A 68 -16.57 0.22 6.22
C ASP A 68 -16.89 1.18 5.06
N PHE A 69 -16.58 0.74 3.84
CA PHE A 69 -16.82 1.51 2.61
C PHE A 69 -18.31 1.70 2.26
N SER A 70 -19.25 1.10 3.02
CA SER A 70 -20.67 1.39 2.91
C SER A 70 -21.08 2.66 3.65
N GLN A 71 -20.20 3.20 4.50
CA GLN A 71 -20.40 4.43 5.24
C GLN A 71 -19.70 5.62 4.56
N PRO A 72 -20.09 6.87 4.87
CA PRO A 72 -19.35 8.04 4.44
C PRO A 72 -17.89 7.95 4.91
N LEU A 73 -16.97 8.34 4.02
CA LEU A 73 -15.55 8.33 4.36
C LEU A 73 -15.24 9.35 5.47
N PRO A 74 -14.34 9.03 6.41
CA PRO A 74 -13.94 9.96 7.44
C PRO A 74 -13.27 11.19 6.82
N VAL A 75 -13.59 12.36 7.36
CA VAL A 75 -12.99 13.63 6.98
C VAL A 75 -12.03 14.06 8.08
N ASN A 76 -10.82 14.47 7.71
CA ASN A 76 -9.87 15.08 8.62
C ASN A 76 -9.85 16.60 8.39
N GLU A 77 -10.67 17.31 9.15
CA GLU A 77 -10.82 18.77 9.02
C GLU A 77 -9.50 19.49 9.30
N ALA A 78 -8.74 19.06 10.30
CA ALA A 78 -7.44 19.67 10.62
C ALA A 78 -6.44 19.50 9.47
N TYR A 79 -6.44 18.36 8.79
CA TYR A 79 -5.62 18.17 7.60
C TYR A 79 -6.07 19.08 6.46
N ALA A 80 -7.38 19.18 6.23
CA ALA A 80 -7.91 20.01 5.16
C ALA A 80 -7.54 21.52 5.35
N GLU A 81 -7.50 21.99 6.60
CA GLU A 81 -7.07 23.33 6.96
C GLU A 81 -5.57 23.55 6.68
N LEU A 82 -4.72 22.58 7.01
CA LEU A 82 -3.27 22.68 6.84
C LEU A 82 -2.80 22.35 5.42
N HIS A 83 -3.60 21.61 4.66
CA HIS A 83 -3.21 21.12 3.33
C HIS A 83 -2.67 22.20 2.39
N PRO A 84 -3.31 23.37 2.23
CA PRO A 84 -2.81 24.42 1.34
C PRO A 84 -1.45 25.00 1.74
N LEU A 85 -1.10 24.91 3.04
CA LEU A 85 0.21 25.35 3.54
C LEU A 85 1.29 24.32 3.23
N LEU A 86 0.96 23.03 3.39
CA LEU A 86 1.91 21.93 3.20
C LEU A 86 2.13 21.59 1.72
N LEU A 87 1.12 21.78 0.89
CA LEU A 87 1.13 21.50 -0.54
C LEU A 87 0.73 22.76 -1.31
N PRO A 88 1.67 23.71 -1.51
CA PRO A 88 1.40 24.94 -2.24
C PRO A 88 1.05 24.63 -3.71
N PRO A 89 0.21 25.47 -4.36
CA PRO A 89 -0.25 25.24 -5.73
C PRO A 89 0.87 25.39 -6.77
N GLU A 90 2.00 26.00 -6.40
CA GLU A 90 3.15 26.23 -7.27
C GLU A 90 4.41 25.56 -6.75
N TRP A 91 5.22 25.05 -7.66
CA TRP A 91 6.52 24.46 -7.33
C TRP A 91 7.63 25.06 -8.21
N PRO A 92 8.77 25.52 -7.67
CA PRO A 92 9.10 25.58 -6.23
C PRO A 92 8.19 26.50 -5.41
N PRO A 93 8.07 26.30 -4.07
CA PRO A 93 7.28 27.16 -3.20
C PRO A 93 7.72 28.62 -3.31
N THR A 94 6.76 29.54 -3.17
CA THR A 94 7.08 30.96 -3.07
C THR A 94 7.64 31.31 -1.68
N ALA A 95 8.33 32.47 -1.56
CA ALA A 95 8.82 32.90 -0.27
C ALA A 95 7.70 33.10 0.78
N ASP A 96 6.50 33.46 0.34
CA ASP A 96 5.33 33.60 1.21
C ASP A 96 4.84 32.21 1.71
N ASN A 97 4.86 31.18 0.87
CA ASN A 97 4.56 29.82 1.30
C ASN A 97 5.60 29.29 2.31
N GLU A 98 6.88 29.53 2.06
CA GLU A 98 7.95 29.12 2.98
C GLU A 98 7.82 29.83 4.34
N ALA A 99 7.48 31.13 4.36
CA ALA A 99 7.26 31.87 5.59
C ALA A 99 6.02 31.39 6.37
N ALA A 100 4.98 30.94 5.68
CA ALA A 100 3.73 30.48 6.33
C ALA A 100 3.88 29.11 7.03
N VAL A 101 4.90 28.31 6.67
CA VAL A 101 5.18 26.99 7.25
C VAL A 101 6.13 27.06 8.45
N GLN A 102 6.85 28.16 8.65
CA GLN A 102 7.77 28.39 9.79
C GLN A 102 7.01 28.82 11.03
#